data_18d0f7521263fa969ef5bed2e2855a53
#
_entry.id   18d0f7521263fa969ef5bed2e2855a53
#
_cell.length_a   1.000
_cell.length_b   1.000
_cell.length_c   1.000
_cell.angle_alpha   90.00
_cell.angle_beta   90.00
_cell.angle_gamma   90.00
#
_symmetry.space_group_name_H-M   'P 1'
#
loop_
_entity.id
_entity.type
_entity.pdbx_description
1 polymer ?
#
loop_
_entity_poly.entity_id
_entity_poly.type
_entity_poly.pdbx_seq_one_letter_code
_entity_poly.pdbx_strand_id
1 'polypeptide(L)'
;MKLKKITLYDEPTIPEIKISDLASFIKDNFSVDVVIKDNFFLNLNKSEVKSLTKTRIFDIYKKKNLYEPEKHATDFEEQLCKNSLIMEKTTKIEDAENISEVVMYDGFEMQKFLRNQIRDTVNDTLHIIFTNRLTCTFDESDSRYHGRAVICSNPAIISTTGIIEAPAKSKEFYIQAMANKSQGLGINSVKELHKGEFLEYHDERLAKIIEGYILQIIFYNITGETFCEYLDCRLNNAHWQRDLLYSQIEVSKLCKKHQMILDMQK
;
A
#
# COMPACT_ATOMS: atom_id res chain seq x y z
N MET A 1 -8.73 19.43 14.11
CA MET A 1 -7.35 19.97 14.01
C MET A 1 -7.09 20.32 12.56
N LYS A 2 -6.54 21.51 12.24
CA LYS A 2 -6.32 21.88 10.82
C LYS A 2 -4.96 21.32 10.39
N LEU A 3 -4.96 20.44 9.41
CA LEU A 3 -3.75 19.94 8.75
C LEU A 3 -3.06 21.12 8.03
N LYS A 4 -1.76 21.32 8.26
CA LYS A 4 -1.00 22.40 7.62
C LYS A 4 0.06 21.91 6.66
N LYS A 5 0.61 20.71 6.91
CA LYS A 5 1.73 20.18 6.15
C LYS A 5 1.57 18.68 5.88
N ILE A 6 1.94 18.26 4.70
CA ILE A 6 2.05 16.85 4.33
C ILE A 6 3.49 16.57 3.88
N THR A 7 4.11 15.55 4.44
CA THR A 7 5.43 15.08 4.02
C THR A 7 5.27 13.75 3.31
N LEU A 8 5.67 13.70 2.05
CA LEU A 8 5.68 12.49 1.21
C LEU A 8 7.09 11.90 1.21
N TYR A 9 7.21 10.60 1.48
CA TYR A 9 8.47 9.85 1.37
C TYR A 9 8.42 8.94 0.16
N ASP A 10 9.31 9.16 -0.79
CA ASP A 10 9.30 8.53 -2.10
C ASP A 10 9.57 7.01 -2.06
N GLU A 11 9.05 6.30 -3.06
CA GLU A 11 9.40 4.91 -3.37
C GLU A 11 9.68 4.80 -4.88
N PRO A 12 10.96 4.85 -5.28
CA PRO A 12 11.33 5.04 -6.68
C PRO A 12 11.25 3.76 -7.53
N THR A 13 10.78 2.64 -6.99
CA THR A 13 10.74 1.36 -7.72
C THR A 13 9.64 1.27 -8.77
N ILE A 14 8.67 2.17 -8.75
CA ILE A 14 7.56 2.21 -9.72
C ILE A 14 7.65 3.52 -10.49
N PRO A 15 8.28 3.54 -11.67
CA PRO A 15 8.51 4.76 -12.45
C PRO A 15 7.22 5.41 -12.98
N GLU A 16 6.11 4.67 -13.02
CA GLU A 16 4.78 5.18 -13.38
C GLU A 16 4.23 6.14 -12.32
N ILE A 17 4.77 6.08 -11.09
CA ILE A 17 4.37 6.94 -9.99
C ILE A 17 5.37 8.07 -9.84
N LYS A 18 4.97 9.27 -10.27
CA LYS A 18 5.79 10.47 -10.06
C LYS A 18 5.32 11.18 -8.81
N ILE A 19 6.15 11.16 -7.75
CA ILE A 19 5.79 11.77 -6.46
C ILE A 19 5.54 13.28 -6.58
N SER A 20 6.17 13.96 -7.55
CA SER A 20 5.90 15.38 -7.87
C SER A 20 4.45 15.61 -8.29
N ASP A 21 3.88 14.69 -9.09
CA ASP A 21 2.52 14.80 -9.58
C ASP A 21 1.52 14.57 -8.45
N LEU A 22 1.83 13.63 -7.54
CA LEU A 22 1.05 13.42 -6.31
C LEU A 22 1.11 14.64 -5.38
N ALA A 23 2.26 15.28 -5.26
CA ALA A 23 2.40 16.51 -4.48
C ALA A 23 1.58 17.66 -5.09
N SER A 24 1.55 17.79 -6.41
CA SER A 24 0.71 18.75 -7.12
C SER A 24 -0.77 18.46 -6.91
N PHE A 25 -1.19 17.18 -7.05
CA PHE A 25 -2.56 16.76 -6.78
C PHE A 25 -3.03 17.15 -5.36
N ILE A 26 -2.16 16.97 -4.35
CA ILE A 26 -2.49 17.36 -2.96
C ILE A 26 -2.67 18.88 -2.87
N LYS A 27 -1.74 19.66 -3.42
CA LYS A 27 -1.81 21.15 -3.39
C LYS A 27 -3.04 21.69 -4.11
N ASP A 28 -3.44 21.07 -5.21
CA ASP A 28 -4.61 21.47 -6.00
C ASP A 28 -5.95 21.22 -5.27
N ASN A 29 -5.95 20.26 -4.35
CA ASN A 29 -7.15 19.84 -3.64
C ASN A 29 -7.22 20.34 -2.18
N PHE A 30 -6.08 20.64 -1.55
CA PHE A 30 -6.00 21.00 -0.14
C PHE A 30 -5.09 22.22 0.07
N SER A 31 -5.51 23.14 0.93
CA SER A 31 -4.69 24.30 1.32
C SER A 31 -3.62 23.89 2.35
N VAL A 32 -2.64 23.06 1.93
CA VAL A 32 -1.58 22.53 2.78
C VAL A 32 -0.22 22.63 2.10
N ASP A 33 0.84 22.78 2.90
CA ASP A 33 2.21 22.68 2.40
C ASP A 33 2.57 21.22 2.13
N VAL A 34 3.23 20.95 1.01
CA VAL A 34 3.69 19.61 0.67
C VAL A 34 5.20 19.59 0.52
N VAL A 35 5.86 18.70 1.28
CA VAL A 35 7.30 18.47 1.25
C VAL A 35 7.55 17.05 0.75
N ILE A 36 8.44 16.91 -0.23
CA ILE A 36 8.91 15.62 -0.74
C ILE A 36 10.25 15.30 -0.05
N LYS A 37 10.40 14.07 0.39
CA LYS A 37 11.65 13.48 0.91
C LYS A 37 11.99 12.21 0.16
N ASP A 38 13.26 11.85 0.19
CA ASP A 38 13.75 10.57 -0.35
C ASP A 38 13.10 9.38 0.38
N ASN A 39 13.30 8.19 -0.17
CA ASN A 39 12.83 6.93 0.42
C ASN A 39 13.20 6.86 1.90
N PHE A 40 12.21 6.65 2.74
CA PHE A 40 12.35 6.65 4.20
C PHE A 40 13.39 5.63 4.70
N PHE A 41 13.47 4.49 4.03
CA PHE A 41 14.27 3.35 4.47
C PHE A 41 15.76 3.49 4.17
N LEU A 42 16.15 4.37 3.26
CA LEU A 42 17.57 4.57 2.85
C LEU A 42 18.50 4.98 4.01
N ASN A 43 17.96 5.69 4.99
CA ASN A 43 18.74 6.30 6.07
C ASN A 43 18.69 5.51 7.40
N LEU A 44 18.11 4.30 7.39
CA LEU A 44 18.04 3.46 8.58
C LEU A 44 19.43 2.88 8.93
N ASN A 45 19.79 2.99 10.19
CA ASN A 45 21.00 2.31 10.71
C ASN A 45 20.71 0.81 10.99
N LYS A 46 21.78 0.03 11.25
CA LYS A 46 21.65 -1.43 11.46
C LYS A 46 20.68 -1.84 12.57
N SER A 47 20.62 -1.09 13.67
CA SER A 47 19.69 -1.40 14.76
C SER A 47 18.24 -1.10 14.39
N GLU A 48 18.02 -0.06 13.59
CA GLU A 48 16.71 0.30 13.04
C GLU A 48 16.25 -0.72 12.00
N VAL A 49 17.16 -1.16 11.10
CA VAL A 49 16.89 -2.24 10.15
C VAL A 49 16.52 -3.53 10.88
N LYS A 50 17.26 -3.91 11.93
CA LYS A 50 16.90 -5.07 12.78
C LYS A 50 15.51 -4.91 13.39
N SER A 51 15.14 -3.72 13.83
CA SER A 51 13.81 -3.43 14.39
C SER A 51 12.71 -3.50 13.33
N LEU A 52 12.97 -3.03 12.11
CA LEU A 52 12.08 -3.17 10.97
C LEU A 52 11.89 -4.66 10.61
N THR A 53 12.97 -5.45 10.57
CA THR A 53 12.90 -6.88 10.27
C THR A 53 11.99 -7.64 11.26
N LYS A 54 11.90 -7.19 12.49
CA LYS A 54 10.96 -7.75 13.47
C LYS A 54 9.50 -7.63 13.06
N THR A 55 9.16 -6.74 12.15
CA THR A 55 7.77 -6.56 11.68
C THR A 55 7.37 -7.53 10.56
N ARG A 56 8.31 -8.36 10.03
CA ARG A 56 8.04 -9.35 8.97
C ARG A 56 7.13 -10.48 9.47
N ILE A 57 6.25 -10.96 8.60
CA ILE A 57 5.33 -12.06 8.84
C ILE A 57 5.86 -13.30 8.13
N PHE A 58 5.97 -14.44 8.83
CA PHE A 58 6.40 -15.73 8.27
C PHE A 58 5.30 -16.78 8.26
N ASP A 59 4.23 -16.56 9.03
CA ASP A 59 3.07 -17.44 9.09
C ASP A 59 1.81 -16.57 9.12
N ILE A 60 1.04 -16.62 8.07
CA ILE A 60 -0.17 -15.79 7.92
C ILE A 60 -1.28 -16.15 8.91
N TYR A 61 -1.24 -17.34 9.49
CA TYR A 61 -2.24 -17.83 10.45
C TYR A 61 -1.85 -17.60 11.92
N LYS A 62 -0.69 -17.03 12.17
CA LYS A 62 -0.24 -16.72 13.54
C LYS A 62 -0.11 -15.23 13.73
N LYS A 63 -0.96 -14.69 14.61
CA LYS A 63 -0.78 -13.32 15.10
C LYS A 63 0.61 -13.17 15.67
N LYS A 64 1.33 -12.21 15.13
CA LYS A 64 2.75 -12.07 15.43
C LYS A 64 2.98 -11.54 16.84
N ASN A 65 3.83 -12.25 17.58
CA ASN A 65 4.61 -11.66 18.67
C ASN A 65 5.95 -11.22 18.09
N LEU A 66 6.44 -10.05 18.45
CA LEU A 66 7.77 -9.57 18.06
C LEU A 66 8.82 -10.64 18.43
N TYR A 67 9.63 -11.03 17.48
CA TYR A 67 10.67 -12.04 17.65
C TYR A 67 12.04 -11.43 17.31
N GLU A 68 13.11 -12.08 17.77
CA GLU A 68 14.45 -11.73 17.33
C GLU A 68 14.67 -12.33 15.91
N PRO A 69 14.90 -11.50 14.90
CA PRO A 69 15.08 -11.99 13.54
C PRO A 69 16.43 -12.70 13.40
N GLU A 70 16.46 -13.73 12.59
CA GLU A 70 17.69 -14.39 12.19
C GLU A 70 18.59 -13.44 11.39
N LYS A 71 19.90 -13.71 11.41
CA LYS A 71 20.87 -12.84 10.76
C LYS A 71 20.57 -12.67 9.27
N HIS A 72 20.29 -13.74 8.55
CA HIS A 72 20.01 -13.67 7.09
C HIS A 72 18.77 -12.83 6.77
N ALA A 73 17.74 -12.84 7.62
CA ALA A 73 16.56 -12.00 7.46
C ALA A 73 16.89 -10.50 7.64
N THR A 74 17.80 -10.19 8.57
CA THR A 74 18.27 -8.82 8.79
C THR A 74 19.18 -8.35 7.65
N ASP A 75 20.10 -9.22 7.18
CA ASP A 75 20.99 -8.91 6.06
C ASP A 75 20.19 -8.67 4.77
N PHE A 76 19.15 -9.46 4.53
CA PHE A 76 18.23 -9.25 3.41
C PHE A 76 17.49 -7.91 3.54
N GLU A 77 16.95 -7.57 4.73
CA GLU A 77 16.25 -6.30 4.96
C GLU A 77 17.21 -5.09 4.79
N GLU A 78 18.48 -5.23 5.19
CA GLU A 78 19.49 -4.20 4.97
C GLU A 78 19.70 -3.95 3.46
N GLN A 79 19.70 -5.01 2.65
CA GLN A 79 19.78 -4.89 1.20
C GLN A 79 18.53 -4.22 0.62
N LEU A 80 17.34 -4.59 1.09
CA LEU A 80 16.08 -3.96 0.67
C LEU A 80 16.04 -2.47 1.00
N CYS A 81 16.54 -2.06 2.15
CA CYS A 81 16.60 -0.65 2.53
C CYS A 81 17.54 0.15 1.62
N LYS A 82 18.64 -0.46 1.17
CA LYS A 82 19.62 0.17 0.29
C LYS A 82 19.22 0.15 -1.19
N ASN A 83 18.47 -0.86 -1.58
CA ASN A 83 18.05 -1.07 -2.96
C ASN A 83 16.67 -1.72 -3.01
N SER A 84 15.64 -0.90 -3.00
CA SER A 84 14.25 -1.35 -3.04
C SER A 84 13.89 -2.13 -4.32
N LEU A 85 14.65 -1.98 -5.42
CA LEU A 85 14.50 -2.78 -6.66
C LEU A 85 14.72 -4.29 -6.45
N ILE A 86 15.33 -4.72 -5.34
CA ILE A 86 15.48 -6.15 -5.02
C ILE A 86 14.10 -6.80 -4.82
N MET A 87 13.14 -6.09 -4.23
CA MET A 87 11.76 -6.58 -4.08
C MET A 87 11.10 -6.87 -5.43
N GLU A 88 11.33 -6.02 -6.42
CA GLU A 88 10.77 -6.20 -7.76
C GLU A 88 11.24 -7.50 -8.42
N LYS A 89 12.49 -7.90 -8.16
CA LYS A 89 13.04 -9.18 -8.65
C LYS A 89 12.46 -10.39 -7.92
N THR A 90 12.12 -10.24 -6.63
CA THR A 90 11.53 -11.31 -5.83
C THR A 90 10.01 -11.41 -6.00
N THR A 91 9.36 -10.34 -6.47
CA THR A 91 7.91 -10.29 -6.74
C THR A 91 7.56 -10.57 -8.20
N LYS A 92 8.52 -10.65 -9.11
CA LYS A 92 8.29 -11.17 -10.47
C LYS A 92 8.00 -12.68 -10.40
N ILE A 93 6.80 -12.98 -9.95
CA ILE A 93 6.22 -14.31 -10.00
C ILE A 93 5.81 -14.53 -11.46
N GLU A 94 6.77 -14.84 -12.32
CA GLU A 94 6.46 -15.33 -13.66
C GLU A 94 5.82 -16.72 -13.59
N ASP A 95 6.01 -17.44 -12.48
CA ASP A 95 5.44 -18.76 -12.23
C ASP A 95 4.58 -18.73 -10.96
N ALA A 96 3.28 -19.02 -11.12
CA ALA A 96 2.27 -19.09 -10.06
C ALA A 96 2.56 -20.12 -8.93
N GLU A 97 3.72 -20.72 -8.93
CA GLU A 97 4.11 -21.71 -7.92
C GLU A 97 4.56 -21.09 -6.59
N ASN A 98 4.93 -19.80 -6.56
CA ASN A 98 5.59 -19.20 -5.40
C ASN A 98 4.89 -17.94 -4.86
N ILE A 99 3.60 -18.00 -4.54
CA ILE A 99 2.94 -17.02 -3.64
C ILE A 99 3.69 -16.90 -2.29
N SER A 100 4.57 -17.88 -1.98
CA SER A 100 5.40 -17.91 -0.79
C SER A 100 6.57 -16.90 -0.76
N GLU A 101 6.85 -16.18 -1.85
CA GLU A 101 8.02 -15.29 -1.91
C GLU A 101 7.72 -13.81 -1.67
N VAL A 102 6.45 -13.40 -1.58
CA VAL A 102 6.12 -12.03 -1.23
C VAL A 102 6.41 -11.79 0.25
N VAL A 103 7.36 -10.90 0.51
CA VAL A 103 7.72 -10.54 1.89
C VAL A 103 6.63 -9.67 2.50
N MET A 104 5.99 -10.20 3.54
CA MET A 104 4.88 -9.55 4.23
C MET A 104 5.33 -8.93 5.55
N TYR A 105 4.71 -7.81 5.90
CA TYR A 105 4.98 -7.04 7.11
C TYR A 105 3.69 -6.76 7.86
N ASP A 106 3.72 -6.90 9.18
CA ASP A 106 2.63 -6.42 10.03
C ASP A 106 2.55 -4.88 9.93
N GLY A 107 1.49 -4.40 9.31
CA GLY A 107 1.33 -2.99 8.98
C GLY A 107 1.25 -2.10 10.21
N PHE A 108 0.66 -2.56 11.32
CA PHE A 108 0.58 -1.79 12.55
C PHE A 108 1.91 -1.74 13.29
N GLU A 109 2.65 -2.84 13.36
CA GLU A 109 3.97 -2.86 13.97
C GLU A 109 4.98 -2.06 13.12
N MET A 110 4.89 -2.16 11.80
CA MET A 110 5.69 -1.34 10.89
C MET A 110 5.37 0.16 11.06
N GLN A 111 4.09 0.53 11.15
CA GLN A 111 3.68 1.91 11.40
C GLN A 111 4.20 2.44 12.74
N LYS A 112 4.12 1.63 13.79
CA LYS A 112 4.67 1.96 15.12
C LYS A 112 6.19 2.17 15.05
N PHE A 113 6.91 1.30 14.34
CA PHE A 113 8.33 1.46 14.07
C PHE A 113 8.61 2.81 13.38
N LEU A 114 7.94 3.09 12.26
CA LEU A 114 8.11 4.32 11.49
C LEU A 114 7.82 5.58 12.33
N ARG A 115 6.78 5.55 13.15
CA ARG A 115 6.43 6.65 14.06
C ARG A 115 7.56 6.96 15.04
N ASN A 116 8.23 5.94 15.55
CA ASN A 116 9.35 6.11 16.49
C ASN A 116 10.59 6.72 15.83
N GLN A 117 10.72 6.61 14.49
CA GLN A 117 11.84 7.18 13.74
C GLN A 117 11.57 8.63 13.29
N ILE A 118 10.31 9.05 13.20
CA ILE A 118 9.96 10.41 12.80
C ILE A 118 10.14 11.36 13.97
N ARG A 119 11.09 12.28 13.85
CA ARG A 119 11.40 13.29 14.88
C ARG A 119 10.48 14.51 14.82
N ASP A 120 9.86 14.76 13.67
CA ASP A 120 8.93 15.87 13.46
C ASP A 120 7.53 15.42 13.90
N THR A 121 7.25 15.61 15.20
CA THR A 121 5.98 15.22 15.83
C THR A 121 4.99 16.38 15.95
N VAL A 122 5.13 17.41 15.10
CA VAL A 122 4.18 18.53 15.11
C VAL A 122 2.80 18.02 14.72
N ASN A 123 1.81 18.27 15.58
CA ASN A 123 0.46 17.69 15.45
C ASN A 123 -0.31 18.10 14.17
N ASP A 124 0.19 19.10 13.42
CA ASP A 124 -0.41 19.57 12.17
C ASP A 124 0.32 19.06 10.90
N THR A 125 1.27 18.12 11.05
CA THR A 125 2.00 17.48 9.96
C THR A 125 1.57 16.02 9.78
N LEU A 126 1.15 15.67 8.58
CA LEU A 126 0.85 14.29 8.17
C LEU A 126 2.03 13.73 7.36
N HIS A 127 2.51 12.56 7.75
CA HIS A 127 3.55 11.84 7.03
C HIS A 127 2.95 10.69 6.23
N ILE A 128 3.23 10.63 4.93
CA ILE A 128 2.80 9.55 4.03
C ILE A 128 4.04 8.87 3.47
N ILE A 129 4.22 7.59 3.79
CA ILE A 129 5.37 6.79 3.41
C ILE A 129 4.93 5.80 2.34
N PHE A 130 5.52 5.92 1.16
CA PHE A 130 5.36 4.93 0.09
C PHE A 130 6.36 3.79 0.30
N THR A 131 5.92 2.57 -0.01
CA THR A 131 6.77 1.38 0.07
C THR A 131 6.29 0.31 -0.88
N ASN A 132 7.23 -0.46 -1.42
CA ASN A 132 6.95 -1.68 -2.16
C ASN A 132 6.83 -2.93 -1.24
N ARG A 133 6.94 -2.79 0.07
CA ARG A 133 6.70 -3.85 1.05
C ARG A 133 5.20 -4.15 1.17
N LEU A 134 4.80 -5.43 1.11
CA LEU A 134 3.40 -5.80 1.33
C LEU A 134 3.04 -5.65 2.81
N THR A 135 2.24 -4.65 3.13
CA THR A 135 1.69 -4.47 4.48
C THR A 135 0.45 -5.34 4.67
N CYS A 136 0.32 -5.96 5.83
CA CYS A 136 -0.80 -6.81 6.19
C CYS A 136 -1.32 -6.45 7.58
N THR A 137 -2.59 -6.75 7.84
CA THR A 137 -3.17 -6.67 9.20
C THR A 137 -3.79 -7.99 9.58
N PHE A 138 -3.64 -8.39 10.85
CA PHE A 138 -4.25 -9.59 11.36
C PHE A 138 -5.74 -9.35 11.61
N ASP A 139 -6.59 -10.25 11.12
CA ASP A 139 -8.02 -10.24 11.37
C ASP A 139 -8.37 -11.38 12.34
N GLU A 140 -8.91 -11.03 13.50
CA GLU A 140 -9.29 -11.99 14.54
C GLU A 140 -10.50 -12.85 14.12
N SER A 141 -11.31 -12.37 13.16
CA SER A 141 -12.53 -13.08 12.75
C SER A 141 -12.24 -14.37 11.96
N ASP A 142 -11.16 -14.38 11.19
CA ASP A 142 -10.70 -15.55 10.41
C ASP A 142 -9.28 -16.01 10.79
N SER A 143 -8.70 -15.40 11.82
CA SER A 143 -7.42 -15.75 12.41
C SER A 143 -6.27 -15.77 11.39
N ARG A 144 -6.19 -14.75 10.53
CA ARG A 144 -5.10 -14.63 9.56
C ARG A 144 -4.76 -13.18 9.20
N TYR A 145 -3.58 -13.02 8.61
CA TYR A 145 -3.16 -11.76 8.02
C TYR A 145 -3.77 -11.55 6.63
N HIS A 146 -4.25 -10.32 6.39
CA HIS A 146 -4.73 -9.86 5.09
C HIS A 146 -3.86 -8.72 4.58
N GLY A 147 -3.51 -8.76 3.28
CA GLY A 147 -2.82 -7.67 2.61
C GLY A 147 -3.62 -6.36 2.67
N ARG A 148 -2.89 -5.24 2.75
CA ARG A 148 -3.46 -3.90 2.78
C ARG A 148 -2.73 -2.99 1.80
N ALA A 149 -3.47 -2.24 1.02
CA ALA A 149 -2.92 -1.19 0.17
C ALA A 149 -2.52 0.05 0.98
N VAL A 150 -3.25 0.32 2.07
CA VAL A 150 -3.06 1.49 2.91
C VAL A 150 -3.19 1.16 4.39
N ILE A 151 -2.31 1.74 5.20
CA ILE A 151 -2.44 1.81 6.65
C ILE A 151 -2.63 3.28 7.01
N CYS A 152 -3.87 3.65 7.38
CA CYS A 152 -4.18 5.02 7.77
C CYS A 152 -3.65 5.33 9.18
N SER A 153 -3.57 6.58 9.53
CA SER A 153 -3.04 7.20 10.75
C SER A 153 -1.81 8.08 10.43
N ASN A 154 -0.99 8.42 11.41
CA ASN A 154 0.21 9.25 11.20
C ASN A 154 1.44 8.58 11.88
N PRO A 155 2.47 8.15 11.12
CA PRO A 155 2.55 8.17 9.67
C PRO A 155 1.57 7.20 9.01
N ALA A 156 1.09 7.56 7.82
CA ALA A 156 0.36 6.66 6.96
C ALA A 156 1.32 5.89 6.06
N ILE A 157 0.94 4.67 5.64
CA ILE A 157 1.72 3.84 4.73
C ILE A 157 0.88 3.54 3.49
N ILE A 158 1.43 3.74 2.30
CA ILE A 158 0.88 3.27 1.04
C ILE A 158 1.79 2.16 0.52
N SER A 159 1.27 0.95 0.47
CA SER A 159 1.95 -0.22 -0.09
C SER A 159 1.62 -0.36 -1.57
N THR A 160 2.59 -0.11 -2.45
CA THR A 160 2.40 -0.27 -3.89
C THR A 160 2.14 -1.73 -4.27
N THR A 161 2.83 -2.68 -3.65
CA THR A 161 2.53 -4.12 -3.76
C THR A 161 1.13 -4.43 -3.21
N GLY A 162 0.75 -3.81 -2.09
CA GLY A 162 -0.58 -3.99 -1.50
C GLY A 162 -1.73 -3.53 -2.40
N ILE A 163 -1.52 -2.49 -3.23
CA ILE A 163 -2.51 -2.04 -4.22
C ILE A 163 -2.81 -3.15 -5.24
N ILE A 164 -1.78 -3.91 -5.63
CA ILE A 164 -1.89 -4.97 -6.64
C ILE A 164 -2.39 -6.27 -6.02
N GLU A 165 -1.90 -6.63 -4.84
CA GLU A 165 -2.08 -7.96 -4.25
C GLU A 165 -3.21 -8.04 -3.21
N ALA A 166 -3.58 -6.91 -2.56
CA ALA A 166 -4.58 -6.96 -1.49
C ALA A 166 -6.03 -7.05 -2.00
N PRO A 167 -6.50 -6.21 -2.96
CA PRO A 167 -7.84 -6.39 -3.50
C PRO A 167 -7.91 -7.67 -4.35
N ALA A 168 -8.92 -8.51 -4.07
CA ALA A 168 -9.05 -9.80 -4.73
C ALA A 168 -9.39 -9.65 -6.23
N LYS A 169 -8.85 -10.52 -7.06
CA LYS A 169 -9.28 -10.71 -8.45
C LYS A 169 -10.64 -11.42 -8.49
N SER A 170 -11.26 -11.54 -9.67
CA SER A 170 -12.57 -12.20 -9.81
C SER A 170 -12.52 -13.68 -9.38
N LYS A 171 -13.66 -14.23 -8.98
CA LYS A 171 -13.75 -15.67 -8.64
C LYS A 171 -13.41 -16.54 -9.84
N GLU A 172 -13.81 -16.10 -11.02
CA GLU A 172 -13.54 -16.76 -12.31
C GLU A 172 -12.04 -16.85 -12.55
N PHE A 173 -11.29 -15.79 -12.29
CA PHE A 173 -9.82 -15.79 -12.37
C PHE A 173 -9.22 -16.89 -11.49
N TYR A 174 -9.62 -16.97 -10.21
CA TYR A 174 -9.08 -17.98 -9.30
C TYR A 174 -9.46 -19.40 -9.69
N ILE A 175 -10.70 -19.64 -10.14
CA ILE A 175 -11.16 -20.96 -10.60
C ILE A 175 -10.30 -21.41 -11.79
N GLN A 176 -10.09 -20.56 -12.78
CA GLN A 176 -9.30 -20.87 -13.96
C GLN A 176 -7.81 -21.07 -13.62
N ALA A 177 -7.26 -20.21 -12.73
CA ALA A 177 -5.89 -20.37 -12.25
C ALA A 177 -5.68 -21.72 -11.54
N MET A 178 -6.63 -22.13 -10.70
CA MET A 178 -6.59 -23.44 -10.04
C MET A 178 -6.72 -24.60 -11.04
N ALA A 179 -7.61 -24.48 -12.04
CA ALA A 179 -7.75 -25.48 -13.08
C ALA A 179 -6.48 -25.64 -13.91
N ASN A 180 -5.84 -24.53 -14.31
CA ASN A 180 -4.57 -24.56 -15.02
C ASN A 180 -3.47 -25.21 -14.17
N LYS A 181 -3.36 -24.81 -12.91
CA LYS A 181 -2.39 -25.39 -11.98
C LYS A 181 -2.56 -26.91 -11.82
N SER A 182 -3.80 -27.39 -11.72
CA SER A 182 -4.08 -28.84 -11.62
C SER A 182 -3.67 -29.64 -12.86
N GLN A 183 -3.56 -28.95 -14.01
CA GLN A 183 -3.12 -29.53 -15.30
C GLN A 183 -1.63 -29.28 -15.57
N GLY A 184 -0.88 -28.69 -14.64
CA GLY A 184 0.52 -28.32 -14.84
C GLY A 184 0.73 -27.17 -15.84
N LEU A 185 -0.32 -26.36 -16.09
CA LEU A 185 -0.28 -25.20 -16.96
C LEU A 185 0.02 -23.92 -16.15
N GLY A 186 0.74 -22.99 -16.77
CA GLY A 186 1.04 -21.69 -16.16
C GLY A 186 -0.18 -20.76 -16.07
N ILE A 187 -0.06 -19.69 -15.28
CA ILE A 187 -1.13 -18.71 -15.06
C ILE A 187 -1.25 -17.68 -16.21
N ASN A 188 -0.27 -17.58 -17.10
CA ASN A 188 -0.20 -16.52 -18.10
C ASN A 188 -1.42 -16.47 -19.04
N SER A 189 -1.93 -17.63 -19.46
CA SER A 189 -3.14 -17.70 -20.28
C SER A 189 -4.38 -17.17 -19.55
N VAL A 190 -4.46 -17.38 -18.24
CA VAL A 190 -5.55 -16.85 -17.41
C VAL A 190 -5.41 -15.32 -17.26
N LYS A 191 -4.18 -14.81 -17.05
CA LYS A 191 -3.92 -13.36 -17.00
C LYS A 191 -4.33 -12.67 -18.30
N GLU A 192 -3.96 -13.25 -19.46
CA GLU A 192 -4.35 -12.67 -20.76
C GLU A 192 -5.87 -12.68 -20.97
N LEU A 193 -6.59 -13.71 -20.50
CA LEU A 193 -8.04 -13.80 -20.62
C LEU A 193 -8.75 -12.70 -19.79
N HIS A 194 -8.17 -12.34 -18.64
CA HIS A 194 -8.69 -11.33 -17.73
C HIS A 194 -7.95 -9.99 -17.79
N LYS A 195 -7.24 -9.74 -18.90
CA LYS A 195 -6.43 -8.53 -19.08
C LYS A 195 -7.27 -7.26 -18.93
N GLY A 196 -6.81 -6.36 -18.08
CA GLY A 196 -7.48 -5.09 -17.79
C GLY A 196 -8.51 -5.14 -16.64
N GLU A 197 -8.94 -6.34 -16.21
CA GLU A 197 -9.88 -6.50 -15.08
C GLU A 197 -9.23 -6.28 -13.71
N PHE A 198 -7.91 -6.29 -13.64
CA PHE A 198 -7.14 -6.06 -12.42
C PHE A 198 -5.85 -5.29 -12.72
N LEU A 199 -5.18 -4.84 -11.67
CA LEU A 199 -3.88 -4.17 -11.76
C LEU A 199 -2.75 -5.18 -11.82
N GLU A 200 -1.74 -4.83 -12.60
CA GLU A 200 -0.47 -5.53 -12.66
C GLU A 200 0.67 -4.60 -12.20
N TYR A 201 1.86 -5.16 -11.98
CA TYR A 201 3.04 -4.36 -11.74
C TYR A 201 3.32 -3.49 -12.96
N HIS A 202 3.71 -2.24 -12.75
CA HIS A 202 3.94 -1.23 -13.80
C HIS A 202 2.68 -0.82 -14.59
N ASP A 203 1.49 -0.94 -13.98
CA ASP A 203 0.25 -0.47 -14.56
C ASP A 203 0.18 1.07 -14.51
N GLU A 204 -0.04 1.71 -15.64
CA GLU A 204 -0.15 3.17 -15.75
C GLU A 204 -1.29 3.75 -14.90
N ARG A 205 -2.31 2.94 -14.56
CA ARG A 205 -3.43 3.34 -13.70
C ARG A 205 -3.05 3.52 -12.23
N LEU A 206 -1.88 3.01 -11.80
CA LEU A 206 -1.43 3.06 -10.41
C LEU A 206 -1.35 4.49 -9.87
N ALA A 207 -0.83 5.44 -10.64
CA ALA A 207 -0.75 6.84 -10.23
C ALA A 207 -2.11 7.40 -9.82
N LYS A 208 -3.15 7.15 -10.64
CA LYS A 208 -4.52 7.62 -10.38
C LYS A 208 -5.16 6.95 -9.17
N ILE A 209 -4.88 5.67 -8.95
CA ILE A 209 -5.37 4.92 -7.79
C ILE A 209 -4.71 5.41 -6.51
N ILE A 210 -3.42 5.72 -6.55
CA ILE A 210 -2.69 6.27 -5.40
C ILE A 210 -3.24 7.64 -4.98
N GLU A 211 -3.65 8.50 -5.91
CA GLU A 211 -4.37 9.72 -5.55
C GLU A 211 -5.60 9.42 -4.67
N GLY A 212 -6.35 8.35 -4.98
CA GLY A 212 -7.49 7.93 -4.17
C GLY A 212 -7.10 7.46 -2.78
N TYR A 213 -6.02 6.71 -2.64
CA TYR A 213 -5.50 6.30 -1.32
C TYR A 213 -4.96 7.50 -0.52
N ILE A 214 -4.35 8.49 -1.18
CA ILE A 214 -3.96 9.76 -0.54
C ILE A 214 -5.20 10.48 -0.02
N LEU A 215 -6.30 10.55 -0.80
CA LEU A 215 -7.56 11.11 -0.31
C LEU A 215 -8.06 10.36 0.93
N GLN A 216 -8.08 9.04 0.94
CA GLN A 216 -8.50 8.24 2.09
C GLN A 216 -7.67 8.56 3.34
N ILE A 217 -6.36 8.70 3.22
CA ILE A 217 -5.46 9.06 4.32
C ILE A 217 -5.76 10.47 4.84
N ILE A 218 -5.92 11.45 3.94
CA ILE A 218 -6.19 12.83 4.34
C ILE A 218 -7.58 12.94 4.99
N PHE A 219 -8.59 12.30 4.41
CA PHE A 219 -9.94 12.29 4.99
C PHE A 219 -9.95 11.63 6.37
N TYR A 220 -9.24 10.51 6.55
CA TYR A 220 -9.08 9.91 7.87
C TYR A 220 -8.47 10.89 8.89
N ASN A 221 -7.44 11.61 8.48
CA ASN A 221 -6.79 12.60 9.37
C ASN A 221 -7.71 13.76 9.75
N ILE A 222 -8.60 14.18 8.83
CA ILE A 222 -9.51 15.32 9.03
C ILE A 222 -10.77 14.92 9.78
N THR A 223 -11.35 13.75 9.44
CA THR A 223 -12.70 13.36 9.88
C THR A 223 -12.71 12.17 10.87
N GLY A 224 -11.62 11.38 10.91
CA GLY A 224 -11.59 10.10 11.60
C GLY A 224 -12.21 8.94 10.81
N GLU A 225 -12.84 9.23 9.65
CA GLU A 225 -13.45 8.23 8.76
C GLU A 225 -12.55 8.01 7.54
N THR A 226 -12.17 6.75 7.28
CA THR A 226 -11.27 6.42 6.15
C THR A 226 -12.04 6.15 4.87
N PHE A 227 -13.18 5.45 4.98
CA PHE A 227 -13.87 4.86 3.85
C PHE A 227 -15.29 5.38 3.69
N CYS A 228 -15.79 5.26 2.45
CA CYS A 228 -17.16 5.52 2.08
C CYS A 228 -17.85 4.20 1.73
N GLU A 229 -19.11 4.03 2.14
CA GLU A 229 -19.92 2.86 1.79
C GLU A 229 -20.39 2.87 0.33
N TYR A 230 -20.44 4.07 -0.30
CA TYR A 230 -20.88 4.21 -1.70
C TYR A 230 -19.78 3.77 -2.66
N LEU A 231 -20.09 2.80 -3.51
CA LEU A 231 -19.19 2.31 -4.55
C LEU A 231 -18.78 3.42 -5.54
N ASP A 232 -19.67 4.37 -5.81
CA ASP A 232 -19.44 5.54 -6.67
C ASP A 232 -18.57 6.64 -6.02
N CYS A 233 -17.85 6.33 -4.96
CA CYS A 233 -17.00 7.30 -4.28
C CYS A 233 -15.55 6.84 -4.28
N ARG A 234 -14.61 7.72 -4.60
CA ARG A 234 -13.16 7.44 -4.52
C ARG A 234 -12.68 7.02 -3.12
N LEU A 235 -13.46 7.27 -2.07
CA LEU A 235 -13.16 6.79 -0.71
C LEU A 235 -13.76 5.40 -0.44
N ASN A 236 -14.31 4.70 -1.44
CA ASN A 236 -14.83 3.35 -1.26
C ASN A 236 -13.73 2.37 -0.79
N ASN A 237 -14.10 1.49 0.15
CA ASN A 237 -13.23 0.41 0.61
C ASN A 237 -13.35 -0.80 -0.32
N ALA A 238 -12.71 -0.72 -1.47
CA ALA A 238 -12.77 -1.78 -2.47
C ALA A 238 -12.00 -3.04 -2.01
N HIS A 239 -12.71 -4.16 -1.89
CA HIS A 239 -12.13 -5.48 -1.59
C HIS A 239 -11.81 -6.29 -2.85
N TRP A 240 -12.33 -5.86 -4.01
CA TRP A 240 -12.12 -6.49 -5.30
C TRP A 240 -11.42 -5.54 -6.26
N GLN A 241 -10.56 -6.07 -7.10
CA GLN A 241 -9.86 -5.28 -8.13
C GLN A 241 -10.83 -4.55 -9.04
N ARG A 242 -11.94 -5.19 -9.44
CA ARG A 242 -12.98 -4.56 -10.24
C ARG A 242 -13.60 -3.33 -9.56
N ASP A 243 -13.91 -3.44 -8.26
CA ASP A 243 -14.53 -2.35 -7.52
C ASP A 243 -13.53 -1.20 -7.30
N LEU A 244 -12.25 -1.54 -7.11
CA LEU A 244 -11.16 -0.56 -7.05
C LEU A 244 -11.05 0.22 -8.37
N LEU A 245 -10.99 -0.48 -9.50
CA LEU A 245 -10.91 0.15 -10.82
C LEU A 245 -12.13 1.00 -11.10
N TYR A 246 -13.33 0.51 -10.80
CA TYR A 246 -14.57 1.25 -10.96
C TYR A 246 -14.54 2.55 -10.16
N SER A 247 -14.32 2.50 -8.85
CA SER A 247 -14.36 3.70 -8.00
C SER A 247 -13.24 4.70 -8.28
N GLN A 248 -12.03 4.21 -8.58
CA GLN A 248 -10.85 5.07 -8.72
C GLN A 248 -10.62 5.58 -10.15
N ILE A 249 -11.00 4.82 -11.17
CA ILE A 249 -10.71 5.13 -12.57
C ILE A 249 -11.99 5.54 -13.32
N GLU A 250 -13.03 4.69 -13.30
CA GLU A 250 -14.24 4.93 -14.09
C GLU A 250 -15.07 6.08 -13.50
N VAL A 251 -15.42 6.00 -12.22
CA VAL A 251 -16.16 7.05 -11.52
C VAL A 251 -15.25 8.24 -11.21
N SER A 252 -14.11 7.99 -10.60
CA SER A 252 -13.02 8.93 -10.31
C SER A 252 -13.46 10.25 -9.64
N LYS A 253 -14.47 10.21 -8.79
CA LYS A 253 -15.02 11.39 -8.07
C LYS A 253 -15.44 11.06 -6.65
N LEU A 254 -15.59 12.07 -5.82
CA LEU A 254 -16.16 11.94 -4.48
C LEU A 254 -17.69 12.00 -4.53
N CYS A 255 -18.36 11.32 -3.60
CA CYS A 255 -19.79 11.53 -3.37
C CYS A 255 -20.06 12.94 -2.81
N LYS A 256 -21.34 13.38 -2.81
CA LYS A 256 -21.71 14.73 -2.34
C LYS A 256 -21.18 15.04 -0.94
N LYS A 257 -21.31 14.11 0.02
CA LYS A 257 -20.81 14.27 1.40
C LYS A 257 -19.32 14.63 1.40
N HIS A 258 -18.52 13.80 0.71
CA HIS A 258 -17.06 13.96 0.73
C HIS A 258 -16.58 15.12 -0.13
N GLN A 259 -17.31 15.46 -1.21
CA GLN A 259 -17.01 16.65 -2.00
C GLN A 259 -17.22 17.93 -1.16
N MET A 260 -18.30 18.03 -0.40
CA MET A 260 -18.52 19.15 0.51
C MET A 260 -17.41 19.29 1.56
N ILE A 261 -16.95 18.17 2.13
CA ILE A 261 -15.83 18.19 3.10
C ILE A 261 -14.55 18.68 2.41
N LEU A 262 -14.26 18.20 1.20
CA LEU A 262 -13.10 18.65 0.42
C LEU A 262 -13.15 20.15 0.14
N ASP A 263 -14.31 20.66 -0.29
CA ASP A 263 -14.48 22.09 -0.61
C ASP A 263 -14.26 23.00 0.61
N MET A 264 -14.50 22.48 1.83
CA MET A 264 -14.19 23.20 3.08
C MET A 264 -12.69 23.20 3.42
N GLN A 265 -11.86 22.40 2.74
CA GLN A 265 -10.41 22.33 2.97
C GLN A 265 -9.60 23.20 1.99
N LYS A 266 -10.25 23.72 0.96
CA LYS A 266 -9.69 24.69 0.02
C LYS A 266 -9.71 26.10 0.61
#